data_a0cec241209d0fd6e0d06c33d71f0707
#
_entry.id   a0cec241209d0fd6e0d06c33d71f0707
#
_cell.length_a   1.000
_cell.length_b   1.000
_cell.length_c   1.000
_cell.angle_alpha   90.00
_cell.angle_beta   90.00
_cell.angle_gamma   90.00
#
_symmetry.space_group_name_H-M   'P 1'
#
loop_
_entity.id
_entity.type
_entity.pdbx_description
1 polymer ?
#
loop_
_entity_poly.entity_id
_entity_poly.type
_entity_poly.pdbx_seq_one_letter_code
_entity_poly.pdbx_strand_id
1 'polypeptide(L)'
;TEHPPSQRFQFVDPYLFDQDVARKRLQAHFQTLNLAGFGIEHLVLGTAAAGGLLAYLEETQKCNLAHLTSVRPHVFDQTMLLDEASVRNLELFETQSGNKRHTLFGVLDHTCTPMGARLLRQWIRAPLLDVDALNARLDAVAEFASQLLLCGELQTRLKGVQDLPRILGRISLPVTGVPDL
;
A
#
# COMPACT_ATOMS: atom_id res chain seq x y z
N THR A 1 12.89 17.69 -23.58
CA THR A 1 12.87 16.21 -23.67
C THR A 1 13.75 15.64 -22.56
N GLU A 2 13.24 15.64 -21.33
CA GLU A 2 13.89 14.95 -20.23
C GLU A 2 13.50 13.47 -20.33
N HIS A 3 14.49 12.62 -20.57
CA HIS A 3 14.33 11.18 -20.44
C HIS A 3 13.95 10.85 -19.00
N PRO A 4 13.00 9.93 -18.76
CA PRO A 4 12.73 9.43 -17.41
C PRO A 4 14.04 8.92 -16.81
N PRO A 5 14.25 9.07 -15.48
CA PRO A 5 15.45 8.59 -14.83
C PRO A 5 15.65 7.14 -15.24
N SER A 6 16.86 6.81 -15.71
CA SER A 6 17.19 5.48 -16.19
C SER A 6 16.79 4.45 -15.13
N GLN A 7 15.66 3.79 -15.38
CA GLN A 7 15.25 2.65 -14.56
C GLN A 7 16.38 1.63 -14.68
N ARG A 8 17.09 1.41 -13.60
CA ARG A 8 18.11 0.37 -13.54
C ARG A 8 17.37 -0.96 -13.51
N PHE A 9 17.26 -1.59 -14.66
CA PHE A 9 16.77 -2.96 -14.75
C PHE A 9 17.87 -3.90 -14.26
N GLN A 10 17.53 -4.74 -13.30
CA GLN A 10 18.38 -5.85 -12.91
C GLN A 10 17.80 -7.12 -13.52
N PHE A 11 18.60 -7.81 -14.32
CA PHE A 11 18.22 -9.11 -14.86
C PHE A 11 18.46 -10.17 -13.78
N VAL A 12 17.44 -10.98 -13.55
CA VAL A 12 17.50 -12.15 -12.67
C VAL A 12 17.16 -13.40 -13.47
N ASP A 13 17.46 -14.57 -12.92
CA ASP A 13 17.21 -15.82 -13.60
C ASP A 13 15.71 -15.98 -13.92
N PRO A 14 15.32 -16.21 -15.19
CA PRO A 14 13.93 -16.43 -15.59
C PRO A 14 13.23 -17.56 -14.82
N TYR A 15 13.99 -18.56 -14.36
CA TYR A 15 13.49 -19.64 -13.51
C TYR A 15 12.79 -19.17 -12.24
N LEU A 16 13.16 -18.03 -11.70
CA LEU A 16 12.54 -17.45 -10.49
C LEU A 16 11.08 -17.04 -10.73
N PHE A 17 10.70 -16.81 -11.99
CA PHE A 17 9.35 -16.47 -12.43
C PHE A 17 8.58 -17.67 -12.96
N ASP A 18 9.15 -18.89 -12.90
CA ASP A 18 8.40 -20.08 -13.21
C ASP A 18 7.21 -20.23 -12.26
N GLN A 19 6.03 -20.57 -12.81
CA GLN A 19 4.78 -20.59 -12.05
C GLN A 19 4.82 -21.57 -10.89
N ASP A 20 5.34 -22.77 -11.10
CA ASP A 20 5.35 -23.81 -10.08
C ASP A 20 6.39 -23.49 -9.00
N VAL A 21 7.53 -22.95 -9.39
CA VAL A 21 8.59 -22.49 -8.48
C VAL A 21 8.08 -21.34 -7.61
N ALA A 22 7.50 -20.33 -8.24
CA ALA A 22 6.94 -19.16 -7.57
C ALA A 22 5.82 -19.53 -6.60
N ARG A 23 4.91 -20.43 -7.03
CA ARG A 23 3.81 -20.95 -6.19
C ARG A 23 4.35 -21.67 -4.96
N LYS A 24 5.27 -22.61 -5.12
CA LYS A 24 5.88 -23.35 -4.01
C LYS A 24 6.59 -22.42 -3.02
N ARG A 25 7.31 -21.41 -3.53
CA ARG A 25 7.99 -20.40 -2.70
C ARG A 25 7.01 -19.60 -1.86
N LEU A 26 5.93 -19.09 -2.47
CA LEU A 26 4.89 -18.36 -1.75
C LEU A 26 4.19 -19.24 -0.71
N GLN A 27 3.87 -20.50 -1.06
CA GLN A 27 3.28 -21.45 -0.12
C GLN A 27 4.20 -21.73 1.07
N ALA A 28 5.48 -21.91 0.83
CA ALA A 28 6.48 -22.12 1.89
C ALA A 28 6.61 -20.89 2.78
N HIS A 29 6.67 -19.69 2.19
CA HIS A 29 6.79 -18.42 2.92
C HIS A 29 5.57 -18.17 3.83
N PHE A 30 4.36 -18.30 3.29
CA PHE A 30 3.11 -18.08 4.03
C PHE A 30 2.65 -19.31 4.84
N GLN A 31 3.41 -20.41 4.80
CA GLN A 31 3.10 -21.66 5.51
C GLN A 31 1.69 -22.18 5.19
N THR A 32 1.31 -22.19 3.92
CA THR A 32 -0.02 -22.55 3.44
C THR A 32 0.04 -23.68 2.40
N LEU A 33 -1.02 -24.50 2.34
CA LEU A 33 -1.13 -25.58 1.35
C LEU A 33 -1.51 -25.07 -0.05
N ASN A 34 -2.24 -23.95 -0.12
CA ASN A 34 -2.65 -23.32 -1.37
C ASN A 34 -2.72 -21.80 -1.23
N LEU A 35 -2.86 -21.10 -2.35
CA LEU A 35 -2.92 -19.64 -2.37
C LEU A 35 -4.37 -19.13 -2.49
N ALA A 36 -5.38 -20.01 -2.41
CA ALA A 36 -6.79 -19.64 -2.53
C ALA A 36 -7.23 -18.68 -1.42
N GLY A 37 -6.76 -18.87 -0.19
CA GLY A 37 -7.04 -17.98 0.95
C GLY A 37 -6.55 -16.55 0.75
N PHE A 38 -5.58 -16.32 -0.14
CA PHE A 38 -5.10 -15.00 -0.54
C PHE A 38 -5.79 -14.44 -1.79
N GLY A 39 -6.66 -15.22 -2.44
CA GLY A 39 -7.37 -14.81 -3.67
C GLY A 39 -6.50 -14.74 -4.92
N ILE A 40 -5.28 -15.32 -4.92
CA ILE A 40 -4.32 -15.25 -6.03
C ILE A 40 -4.11 -16.57 -6.76
N GLU A 41 -4.81 -17.64 -6.38
CA GLU A 41 -4.63 -18.98 -6.95
C GLU A 41 -4.77 -19.03 -8.48
N HIS A 42 -5.68 -18.23 -9.03
CA HIS A 42 -5.98 -18.14 -10.46
C HIS A 42 -5.12 -17.12 -11.21
N LEU A 43 -4.32 -16.31 -10.50
CA LEU A 43 -3.51 -15.25 -11.09
C LEU A 43 -2.11 -15.76 -11.46
N VAL A 44 -2.01 -16.45 -12.61
CA VAL A 44 -0.76 -17.08 -13.08
C VAL A 44 0.42 -16.09 -13.08
N LEU A 45 0.26 -14.98 -13.82
CA LEU A 45 1.32 -13.97 -13.94
C LEU A 45 1.57 -13.22 -12.62
N GLY A 46 0.52 -12.94 -11.86
CA GLY A 46 0.63 -12.31 -10.55
C GLY A 46 1.38 -13.18 -9.55
N THR A 47 1.10 -14.48 -9.54
CA THR A 47 1.80 -15.46 -8.69
C THR A 47 3.27 -15.60 -9.09
N ALA A 48 3.55 -15.68 -10.38
CA ALA A 48 4.93 -15.73 -10.91
C ALA A 48 5.72 -14.47 -10.51
N ALA A 49 5.15 -13.28 -10.70
CA ALA A 49 5.78 -12.03 -10.34
C ALA A 49 6.02 -11.90 -8.82
N ALA A 50 5.03 -12.27 -7.99
CA ALA A 50 5.15 -12.22 -6.53
C ALA A 50 6.21 -13.20 -6.01
N GLY A 51 6.26 -14.42 -6.55
CA GLY A 51 7.29 -15.41 -6.19
C GLY A 51 8.70 -15.00 -6.61
N GLY A 52 8.85 -14.41 -7.80
CA GLY A 52 10.12 -13.85 -8.27
C GLY A 52 10.59 -12.67 -7.42
N LEU A 53 9.66 -11.77 -7.04
CA LEU A 53 9.97 -10.66 -6.13
C LEU A 53 10.38 -11.17 -4.74
N LEU A 54 9.68 -12.16 -4.21
CA LEU A 54 10.03 -12.77 -2.92
C LEU A 54 11.43 -13.38 -2.96
N ALA A 55 11.79 -14.09 -4.05
CA ALA A 55 13.13 -14.63 -4.26
C ALA A 55 14.20 -13.53 -4.23
N TYR A 56 13.96 -12.46 -4.95
CA TYR A 56 14.87 -11.31 -4.99
C TYR A 56 15.05 -10.66 -3.60
N LEU A 57 13.97 -10.53 -2.83
CA LEU A 57 14.03 -9.99 -1.49
C LEU A 57 14.80 -10.91 -0.52
N GLU A 58 14.61 -12.23 -0.61
CA GLU A 58 15.35 -13.22 0.18
C GLU A 58 16.86 -13.13 -0.10
N GLU A 59 17.25 -12.99 -1.37
CA GLU A 59 18.65 -12.89 -1.79
C GLU A 59 19.30 -11.57 -1.37
N THR A 60 18.60 -10.46 -1.57
CA THR A 60 19.17 -9.11 -1.38
C THR A 60 19.17 -8.66 0.07
N GLN A 61 18.10 -8.95 0.81
CA GLN A 61 17.97 -8.46 2.18
C GLN A 61 18.64 -9.36 3.22
N LYS A 62 18.91 -10.63 2.88
CA LYS A 62 19.52 -11.62 3.79
C LYS A 62 18.92 -11.67 5.20
N CYS A 63 17.71 -11.15 5.36
CA CYS A 63 16.98 -11.08 6.62
C CYS A 63 15.68 -11.88 6.53
N ASN A 64 15.16 -12.23 7.68
CA ASN A 64 13.87 -12.93 7.75
C ASN A 64 12.74 -12.01 7.25
N LEU A 65 12.06 -12.43 6.18
CA LEU A 65 10.91 -11.73 5.60
C LEU A 65 9.58 -12.06 6.32
N ALA A 66 9.62 -12.54 7.56
CA ALA A 66 8.44 -12.90 8.35
C ALA A 66 7.44 -11.74 8.54
N HIS A 67 7.86 -10.51 8.32
CA HIS A 67 6.98 -9.34 8.33
C HIS A 67 6.04 -9.29 7.12
N LEU A 68 6.35 -10.00 6.03
CA LEU A 68 5.46 -10.16 4.88
C LEU A 68 4.46 -11.29 5.19
N THR A 69 3.33 -10.93 5.77
CA THR A 69 2.33 -11.91 6.27
C THR A 69 1.19 -12.15 5.30
N SER A 70 1.06 -11.36 4.24
CA SER A 70 -0.03 -11.52 3.28
C SER A 70 0.35 -11.00 1.89
N VAL A 71 -0.28 -11.57 0.89
CA VAL A 71 -0.30 -11.10 -0.50
C VAL A 71 -1.77 -10.91 -0.90
N ARG A 72 -2.07 -9.85 -1.65
CA ARG A 72 -3.43 -9.56 -2.11
C ARG A 72 -3.42 -9.20 -3.58
N PRO A 73 -4.40 -9.66 -4.36
CA PRO A 73 -4.57 -9.18 -5.71
C PRO A 73 -4.88 -7.68 -5.69
N HIS A 74 -4.27 -6.94 -6.60
CA HIS A 74 -4.69 -5.57 -6.87
C HIS A 74 -5.62 -5.59 -8.07
N VAL A 75 -6.89 -5.27 -7.85
CA VAL A 75 -7.90 -5.25 -8.90
C VAL A 75 -7.93 -3.84 -9.49
N PHE A 76 -7.42 -3.69 -10.70
CA PHE A 76 -7.38 -2.40 -11.41
C PHE A 76 -8.77 -1.92 -11.84
N ASP A 77 -9.74 -2.84 -11.99
CA ASP A 77 -11.06 -2.52 -12.53
C ASP A 77 -11.97 -1.74 -11.57
N GLN A 78 -11.60 -1.63 -10.29
CA GLN A 78 -12.40 -0.94 -9.27
C GLN A 78 -11.96 0.50 -9.02
N THR A 79 -10.82 0.91 -9.55
CA THR A 79 -10.27 2.25 -9.32
C THR A 79 -9.81 2.90 -10.61
N MET A 80 -9.94 4.23 -10.66
CA MET A 80 -9.42 5.04 -11.75
C MET A 80 -7.89 4.99 -11.77
N LEU A 81 -7.31 4.63 -12.90
CA LEU A 81 -5.87 4.66 -13.10
C LEU A 81 -5.43 6.10 -13.40
N LEU A 82 -4.66 6.68 -12.50
CA LEU A 82 -4.02 7.98 -12.71
C LEU A 82 -2.53 7.75 -12.99
N ASP A 83 -2.08 8.20 -14.16
CA ASP A 83 -0.66 8.18 -14.49
C ASP A 83 0.12 9.23 -13.71
N GLU A 84 1.45 9.14 -13.73
CA GLU A 84 2.32 10.03 -12.97
C GLU A 84 2.26 11.49 -13.49
N ALA A 85 2.01 11.67 -14.79
CA ALA A 85 1.84 12.98 -15.39
C ALA A 85 0.54 13.64 -14.90
N SER A 86 -0.57 12.90 -14.87
CA SER A 86 -1.84 13.36 -14.32
C SER A 86 -1.74 13.73 -12.84
N VAL A 87 -1.11 12.86 -12.03
CA VAL A 87 -0.90 13.11 -10.58
C VAL A 87 -0.13 14.42 -10.37
N ARG A 88 0.92 14.65 -11.15
CA ARG A 88 1.75 15.86 -11.08
C ARG A 88 1.03 17.10 -11.59
N ASN A 89 0.41 17.02 -12.76
CA ASN A 89 -0.25 18.18 -13.39
C ASN A 89 -1.49 18.63 -12.62
N LEU A 90 -2.20 17.72 -11.97
CA LEU A 90 -3.30 18.03 -11.06
C LEU A 90 -2.85 18.47 -9.68
N GLU A 91 -1.54 18.48 -9.42
CA GLU A 91 -0.94 18.87 -8.14
C GLU A 91 -1.59 18.14 -6.95
N LEU A 92 -1.83 16.83 -7.09
CA LEU A 92 -2.57 16.08 -6.07
C LEU A 92 -1.82 16.00 -4.74
N PHE A 93 -0.48 15.87 -4.76
CA PHE A 93 0.34 15.67 -3.56
C PHE A 93 1.50 16.66 -3.42
N GLU A 94 1.91 17.29 -4.51
CA GLU A 94 2.99 18.25 -4.54
C GLU A 94 2.74 19.25 -5.67
N THR A 95 2.93 20.55 -5.40
CA THR A 95 2.85 21.57 -6.43
C THR A 95 4.11 21.59 -7.30
N GLN A 96 4.07 22.24 -8.45
CA GLN A 96 5.25 22.41 -9.30
C GLN A 96 6.41 23.14 -8.58
N SER A 97 6.10 23.95 -7.57
CA SER A 97 7.07 24.63 -6.72
C SER A 97 7.56 23.81 -5.51
N GLY A 98 7.14 22.53 -5.39
CA GLY A 98 7.51 21.64 -4.27
C GLY A 98 6.72 21.89 -2.97
N ASN A 99 5.66 22.70 -3.00
CA ASN A 99 4.84 22.94 -1.82
C ASN A 99 3.78 21.86 -1.66
N LYS A 100 3.63 21.31 -0.45
CA LYS A 100 2.65 20.26 -0.15
C LYS A 100 1.32 20.78 0.41
N ARG A 101 1.30 22.00 0.96
CA ARG A 101 0.11 22.56 1.62
C ARG A 101 -0.97 23.02 0.62
N HIS A 102 -0.57 23.47 -0.56
CA HIS A 102 -1.48 23.98 -1.60
C HIS A 102 -1.90 22.91 -2.61
N THR A 103 -1.80 21.64 -2.24
CA THR A 103 -2.22 20.50 -3.05
C THR A 103 -3.60 20.04 -2.66
N LEU A 104 -4.25 19.23 -3.52
CA LEU A 104 -5.54 18.61 -3.17
C LEU A 104 -5.44 17.84 -1.86
N PHE A 105 -4.41 17.01 -1.71
CA PHE A 105 -4.17 16.27 -0.46
C PHE A 105 -3.97 17.22 0.73
N GLY A 106 -3.16 18.27 0.57
CA GLY A 106 -2.86 19.21 1.66
C GLY A 106 -4.09 19.99 2.16
N VAL A 107 -5.05 20.26 1.26
CA VAL A 107 -6.33 20.91 1.62
C VAL A 107 -7.29 19.95 2.29
N LEU A 108 -7.32 18.67 1.87
CA LEU A 108 -8.25 17.67 2.39
C LEU A 108 -7.73 16.94 3.64
N ASP A 109 -6.42 16.98 3.92
CA ASP A 109 -5.84 16.24 5.04
C ASP A 109 -6.13 16.89 6.41
N HIS A 110 -7.27 16.55 6.95
CA HIS A 110 -7.65 16.81 8.34
C HIS A 110 -7.64 15.52 9.18
N THR A 111 -6.88 14.53 8.76
CA THR A 111 -6.81 13.25 9.45
C THR A 111 -6.14 13.37 10.81
N CYS A 112 -6.59 12.57 11.78
CA CYS A 112 -6.08 12.59 13.15
C CYS A 112 -5.02 11.51 13.39
N THR A 113 -4.78 10.63 12.41
CA THR A 113 -3.84 9.50 12.54
C THR A 113 -2.97 9.35 11.29
N PRO A 114 -1.71 8.87 11.43
CA PRO A 114 -0.87 8.58 10.26
C PRO A 114 -1.48 7.53 9.32
N MET A 115 -2.26 6.59 9.87
CA MET A 115 -2.98 5.59 9.08
C MET A 115 -4.07 6.22 8.22
N GLY A 116 -4.84 7.16 8.79
CA GLY A 116 -5.85 7.93 8.08
C GLY A 116 -5.26 8.76 6.94
N ALA A 117 -4.15 9.45 7.18
CA ALA A 117 -3.45 10.21 6.15
C ALA A 117 -2.99 9.32 4.98
N ARG A 118 -2.46 8.12 5.28
CA ARG A 118 -2.09 7.16 4.23
C ARG A 118 -3.30 6.67 3.45
N LEU A 119 -4.41 6.37 4.13
CA LEU A 119 -5.64 5.93 3.48
C LEU A 119 -6.22 7.04 2.59
N LEU A 120 -6.29 8.28 3.06
CA LEU A 120 -6.73 9.43 2.27
C LEU A 120 -5.85 9.61 1.02
N ARG A 121 -4.53 9.52 1.17
CA ARG A 121 -3.60 9.58 0.04
C ARG A 121 -3.86 8.48 -0.98
N GLN A 122 -4.12 7.26 -0.52
CA GLN A 122 -4.46 6.12 -1.37
C GLN A 122 -5.77 6.37 -2.13
N TRP A 123 -6.80 6.90 -1.48
CA TRP A 123 -8.09 7.20 -2.10
C TRP A 123 -7.98 8.29 -3.17
N ILE A 124 -7.16 9.31 -2.95
CA ILE A 124 -6.92 10.38 -3.95
C ILE A 124 -6.14 9.81 -5.15
N ARG A 125 -5.15 8.93 -4.91
CA ARG A 125 -4.33 8.34 -5.97
C ARG A 125 -5.07 7.30 -6.81
N ALA A 126 -6.03 6.60 -6.22
CA ALA A 126 -6.81 5.54 -6.84
C ALA A 126 -8.31 5.72 -6.52
N PRO A 127 -8.98 6.72 -7.16
CA PRO A 127 -10.40 6.96 -6.95
C PRO A 127 -11.24 5.75 -7.35
N LEU A 128 -12.31 5.47 -6.62
CA LEU A 128 -13.23 4.40 -6.96
C LEU A 128 -13.98 4.70 -8.26
N LEU A 129 -14.27 3.64 -9.02
CA LEU A 129 -15.15 3.67 -10.20
C LEU A 129 -16.54 3.15 -9.88
N ASP A 130 -16.69 2.37 -8.82
CA ASP A 130 -17.96 1.82 -8.37
C ASP A 130 -18.81 2.91 -7.71
N VAL A 131 -19.95 3.21 -8.33
CA VAL A 131 -20.88 4.27 -7.89
C VAL A 131 -21.52 3.93 -6.55
N ASP A 132 -21.83 2.67 -6.28
CA ASP A 132 -22.46 2.26 -5.02
C ASP A 132 -21.47 2.41 -3.85
N ALA A 133 -20.22 2.01 -4.07
CA ALA A 133 -19.17 2.22 -3.09
C ALA A 133 -18.85 3.72 -2.86
N LEU A 134 -18.93 4.56 -3.90
CA LEU A 134 -18.82 6.01 -3.78
C LEU A 134 -19.95 6.61 -2.96
N ASN A 135 -21.20 6.22 -3.26
CA ASN A 135 -22.36 6.69 -2.52
C ASN A 135 -22.29 6.28 -1.05
N ALA A 136 -21.90 5.05 -0.74
CA ALA A 136 -21.73 4.61 0.64
C ALA A 136 -20.69 5.46 1.41
N ARG A 137 -19.60 5.91 0.74
CA ARG A 137 -18.67 6.87 1.37
C ARG A 137 -19.27 8.25 1.57
N LEU A 138 -20.04 8.74 0.60
CA LEU A 138 -20.71 10.05 0.69
C LEU A 138 -21.77 10.04 1.78
N ASP A 139 -22.51 8.96 1.93
CA ASP A 139 -23.51 8.78 3.01
C ASP A 139 -22.83 8.84 4.38
N ALA A 140 -21.70 8.15 4.55
CA ALA A 140 -20.94 8.23 5.80
C ALA A 140 -20.43 9.66 6.08
N VAL A 141 -19.96 10.38 5.06
CA VAL A 141 -19.56 11.79 5.20
C VAL A 141 -20.75 12.67 5.59
N ALA A 142 -21.91 12.48 4.96
CA ALA A 142 -23.14 13.22 5.27
C ALA A 142 -23.61 12.96 6.71
N GLU A 143 -23.54 11.72 7.17
CA GLU A 143 -23.85 11.36 8.54
C GLU A 143 -22.96 12.09 9.55
N PHE A 144 -21.64 12.04 9.39
CA PHE A 144 -20.71 12.76 10.25
C PHE A 144 -20.86 14.28 10.17
N ALA A 145 -21.15 14.82 8.99
CA ALA A 145 -21.39 16.25 8.81
C ALA A 145 -22.66 16.72 9.56
N SER A 146 -23.68 15.85 9.69
CA SER A 146 -24.89 16.13 10.46
C SER A 146 -24.68 16.00 11.99
N GLN A 147 -23.64 15.31 12.44
CA GLN A 147 -23.37 14.98 13.85
C GLN A 147 -22.03 15.56 14.33
N LEU A 148 -21.89 16.88 14.32
CA LEU A 148 -20.62 17.57 14.61
C LEU A 148 -20.03 17.24 15.99
N LEU A 149 -20.87 17.03 17.00
CA LEU A 149 -20.40 16.64 18.34
C LEU A 149 -19.74 15.27 18.35
N LEU A 150 -20.40 14.29 17.72
CA LEU A 150 -19.86 12.94 17.56
C LEU A 150 -18.55 12.95 16.75
N CYS A 151 -18.51 13.74 15.69
CA CYS A 151 -17.30 13.92 14.88
C CYS A 151 -16.13 14.45 15.73
N GLY A 152 -16.37 15.46 16.57
CA GLY A 152 -15.36 16.02 17.48
C GLY A 152 -14.88 15.03 18.54
N GLU A 153 -15.78 14.23 19.11
CA GLU A 153 -15.42 13.18 20.07
C GLU A 153 -14.55 12.10 19.42
N LEU A 154 -14.94 11.64 18.23
CA LEU A 154 -14.16 10.64 17.46
C LEU A 154 -12.79 11.17 17.10
N GLN A 155 -12.67 12.42 16.63
CA GLN A 155 -11.37 13.04 16.35
C GLN A 155 -10.49 13.09 17.59
N THR A 156 -11.05 13.40 18.75
CA THR A 156 -10.33 13.44 20.02
C THR A 156 -9.82 12.07 20.42
N ARG A 157 -10.63 11.03 20.28
CA ARG A 157 -10.23 9.64 20.57
C ARG A 157 -9.17 9.14 19.58
N LEU A 158 -9.31 9.46 18.29
CA LEU A 158 -8.37 9.06 17.24
C LEU A 158 -6.97 9.67 17.43
N LYS A 159 -6.84 10.87 17.99
CA LYS A 159 -5.53 11.48 18.29
C LYS A 159 -4.66 10.63 19.22
N GLY A 160 -5.27 9.79 20.04
CA GLY A 160 -4.55 8.84 20.92
C GLY A 160 -4.14 7.54 20.25
N VAL A 161 -4.59 7.29 19.01
CA VAL A 161 -4.30 6.03 18.30
C VAL A 161 -2.94 6.11 17.62
N GLN A 162 -2.03 5.23 18.03
CA GLN A 162 -0.70 5.13 17.44
C GLN A 162 -0.73 4.40 16.09
N ASP A 163 0.37 4.51 15.35
CA ASP A 163 0.54 3.85 14.05
C ASP A 163 0.77 2.34 14.22
N LEU A 164 -0.32 1.58 14.38
CA LEU A 164 -0.30 0.14 14.61
C LEU A 164 0.50 -0.64 13.54
N PRO A 165 0.30 -0.43 12.23
CA PRO A 165 1.09 -1.12 11.21
C PRO A 165 2.60 -0.89 11.35
N ARG A 166 3.01 0.33 11.71
CA ARG A 166 4.41 0.66 11.92
C ARG A 166 4.98 0.00 13.18
N ILE A 167 4.19 -0.04 14.24
CA ILE A 167 4.58 -0.73 15.48
C ILE A 167 4.74 -2.22 15.23
N LEU A 168 3.75 -2.86 14.57
CA LEU A 168 3.81 -4.28 14.20
C LEU A 168 5.02 -4.57 13.31
N GLY A 169 5.29 -3.75 12.30
CA GLY A 169 6.47 -3.90 11.45
C GLY A 169 7.78 -3.82 12.24
N ARG A 170 7.86 -2.98 13.26
CA ARG A 170 9.06 -2.88 14.13
C ARG A 170 9.23 -4.09 15.05
N ILE A 171 8.14 -4.64 15.58
CA ILE A 171 8.16 -5.84 16.43
C ILE A 171 8.57 -7.07 15.61
N SER A 172 8.20 -7.11 14.34
CA SER A 172 8.52 -8.22 13.43
C SER A 172 9.96 -8.19 12.90
N LEU A 173 10.68 -7.09 13.09
CA LEU A 173 12.11 -7.01 12.75
C LEU A 173 12.91 -7.64 13.90
N PRO A 174 13.84 -8.59 13.62
CA PRO A 174 14.77 -9.03 14.63
C PRO A 174 15.57 -7.82 15.14
N VAL A 175 15.67 -7.69 16.45
CA VAL A 175 16.50 -6.66 17.09
C VAL A 175 17.96 -6.98 16.74
N THR A 176 18.46 -6.48 15.64
CA THR A 176 19.87 -6.52 15.29
C THR A 176 20.52 -5.31 15.93
N GLY A 177 21.28 -5.54 16.99
CA GLY A 177 22.19 -4.57 17.55
C GLY A 177 21.80 -4.08 18.94
N VAL A 178 22.12 -4.87 19.95
CA VAL A 178 22.58 -4.31 21.23
C VAL A 178 23.99 -3.77 20.93
N PRO A 179 24.29 -2.48 21.10
CA PRO A 179 25.67 -2.03 21.12
C PRO A 179 26.30 -2.68 22.35
N ASP A 180 27.34 -3.47 22.13
CA ASP A 180 28.22 -3.90 23.21
C ASP A 180 28.76 -2.66 23.94
N LEU A 181 28.55 -2.63 25.24
CA LEU A 181 29.16 -1.67 26.16
C LEU A 181 30.66 -1.91 26.27
#